data_2ad7f26b2dc9f6462a18521d41c5380a
#
_entry.id   2ad7f26b2dc9f6462a18521d41c5380a
#
_cell.length_a   1.000
_cell.length_b   1.000
_cell.length_c   1.000
_cell.angle_alpha   90.00
_cell.angle_beta   90.00
_cell.angle_gamma   90.00
#
_symmetry.space_group_name_H-M   'P 1'
#
loop_
_entity.id
_entity.type
_entity.pdbx_description
1 polymer ?
#
loop_
_entity_poly.entity_id
_entity_poly.type
_entity_poly.pdbx_seq_one_letter_code
_entity_poly.pdbx_strand_id
1 'polypeptide(L)'
;MKPKTLFIVISLVLVYSFLNFIFLYSEEEYTSMSNYIESTKNEFSYDIIKVTYQENWTGYHIKMISGEWLDSKKVDQAEWWHYVDIIIPKQTTSSTGIIFIDGGEMSDDYFRLDSQSIENAIKTESVIVNVSNIPFQPLNFLASEQDSFEEDDLIAFAWNKFLKQGAKQKDIEWLPRFPMTRAIVRAMDLAQEILLQNDIQVKDFVVSGASKRGWTAWTTAAVDNRVKAVVPMVIDMLNLVP
;
A
#
# COMPACT_ATOMS: atom_id res chain seq x y z
N MET A 1 -24.15 37.54 -39.77
CA MET A 1 -23.12 36.53 -40.00
C MET A 1 -23.66 35.47 -40.97
N LYS A 2 -22.92 35.08 -41.99
CA LYS A 2 -23.42 34.07 -42.93
C LYS A 2 -23.58 32.74 -42.22
N PRO A 3 -24.62 31.90 -42.47
CA PRO A 3 -24.89 30.68 -41.71
C PRO A 3 -23.71 29.70 -41.66
N LYS A 4 -22.88 29.63 -42.70
CA LYS A 4 -21.67 28.83 -42.70
C LYS A 4 -20.60 29.30 -41.70
N THR A 5 -20.46 30.60 -41.49
CA THR A 5 -19.51 31.18 -40.53
C THR A 5 -19.97 30.91 -39.09
N LEU A 6 -21.30 30.99 -38.84
CA LEU A 6 -21.87 30.66 -37.53
C LEU A 6 -21.66 29.18 -37.17
N PHE A 7 -21.86 28.27 -38.12
CA PHE A 7 -21.65 26.84 -37.92
C PHE A 7 -20.19 26.48 -37.58
N ILE A 8 -19.23 27.11 -38.27
CA ILE A 8 -17.79 26.92 -38.00
C ILE A 8 -17.44 27.43 -36.59
N VAL A 9 -17.93 28.57 -36.18
CA VAL A 9 -17.68 29.13 -34.85
C VAL A 9 -18.25 28.23 -33.75
N ILE A 10 -19.48 27.73 -33.92
CA ILE A 10 -20.12 26.81 -32.97
C ILE A 10 -19.33 25.51 -32.86
N SER A 11 -18.89 24.93 -34.00
CA SER A 11 -18.07 23.72 -34.01
C SER A 11 -16.73 23.91 -33.29
N LEU A 12 -16.06 25.04 -33.50
CA LEU A 12 -14.80 25.35 -32.80
C LEU A 12 -14.97 25.53 -31.31
N VAL A 13 -16.06 26.17 -30.87
CA VAL A 13 -16.40 26.33 -29.44
C VAL A 13 -16.69 24.96 -28.80
N LEU A 14 -17.43 24.10 -29.50
CA LEU A 14 -17.71 22.75 -28.99
C LEU A 14 -16.45 21.88 -28.89
N VAL A 15 -15.57 21.94 -29.91
CA VAL A 15 -14.28 21.21 -29.87
C VAL A 15 -13.40 21.76 -28.76
N TYR A 16 -13.31 23.08 -28.60
CA TYR A 16 -12.54 23.71 -27.53
C TYR A 16 -13.09 23.33 -26.14
N SER A 17 -14.42 23.34 -25.97
CA SER A 17 -15.07 22.94 -24.72
C SER A 17 -14.85 21.44 -24.43
N PHE A 18 -14.89 20.60 -25.46
CA PHE A 18 -14.66 19.17 -25.33
C PHE A 18 -13.19 18.85 -25.01
N LEU A 19 -12.23 19.56 -25.62
CA LEU A 19 -10.80 19.45 -25.31
C LEU A 19 -10.50 19.92 -23.88
N ASN A 20 -11.09 21.04 -23.45
CA ASN A 20 -10.97 21.47 -22.04
C ASN A 20 -11.62 20.49 -21.08
N PHE A 21 -12.79 19.90 -21.42
CA PHE A 21 -13.42 18.86 -20.62
C PHE A 21 -12.53 17.62 -20.51
N ILE A 22 -11.93 17.16 -21.61
CA ILE A 22 -10.97 16.06 -21.60
C ILE A 22 -9.74 16.42 -20.75
N PHE A 23 -9.20 17.65 -20.89
CA PHE A 23 -8.05 18.10 -20.12
C PHE A 23 -8.33 18.21 -18.64
N LEU A 24 -9.53 18.70 -18.25
CA LEU A 24 -9.98 18.76 -16.86
C LEU A 24 -10.26 17.35 -16.27
N TYR A 25 -10.59 16.37 -17.11
CA TYR A 25 -10.80 14.97 -16.67
C TYR A 25 -9.55 14.10 -16.76
N SER A 26 -8.47 14.58 -17.40
CA SER A 26 -7.21 13.84 -17.57
C SER A 26 -6.12 14.24 -16.57
N GLU A 27 -6.33 15.25 -15.73
CA GLU A 27 -5.52 15.43 -14.53
C GLU A 27 -5.97 14.31 -13.56
N GLU A 28 -5.19 13.25 -13.47
CA GLU A 28 -5.20 12.39 -12.29
C GLU A 28 -5.00 13.33 -11.11
N GLU A 29 -6.06 13.55 -10.35
CA GLU A 29 -6.01 14.39 -9.15
C GLU A 29 -5.19 13.60 -8.11
N TYR A 30 -3.87 13.77 -8.15
CA TYR A 30 -2.97 13.15 -7.19
C TYR A 30 -3.38 13.58 -5.79
N THR A 31 -3.88 12.63 -5.02
CA THR A 31 -4.19 12.86 -3.61
C THR A 31 -2.89 13.15 -2.85
N SER A 32 -3.00 13.77 -1.68
CA SER A 32 -1.86 13.95 -0.78
C SER A 32 -1.13 12.64 -0.49
N MET A 33 -1.84 11.52 -0.44
CA MET A 33 -1.29 10.19 -0.23
C MET A 33 -0.52 9.68 -1.45
N SER A 34 -1.02 9.87 -2.66
CA SER A 34 -0.29 9.52 -3.90
C SER A 34 1.02 10.30 -4.00
N ASN A 35 0.98 11.60 -3.70
CA ASN A 35 2.17 12.46 -3.70
C ASN A 35 3.19 12.00 -2.65
N TYR A 36 2.74 11.62 -1.46
CA TYR A 36 3.62 11.07 -0.42
C TYR A 36 4.30 9.79 -0.89
N ILE A 37 3.55 8.84 -1.44
CA ILE A 37 4.08 7.57 -1.94
C ILE A 37 5.11 7.80 -3.04
N GLU A 38 4.84 8.68 -4.01
CA GLU A 38 5.77 8.96 -5.10
C GLU A 38 7.03 9.68 -4.62
N SER A 39 6.90 10.65 -3.70
CA SER A 39 8.05 11.40 -3.15
C SER A 39 9.05 10.54 -2.39
N THR A 40 8.60 9.40 -1.84
CA THR A 40 9.42 8.45 -1.04
C THR A 40 9.88 7.22 -1.84
N LYS A 41 9.76 7.24 -3.17
CA LYS A 41 10.07 6.11 -4.03
C LYS A 41 11.53 5.65 -3.95
N ASN A 42 12.45 6.59 -3.80
CA ASN A 42 13.88 6.32 -3.74
C ASN A 42 14.35 5.72 -2.40
N GLU A 43 13.46 5.65 -1.41
CA GLU A 43 13.74 5.08 -0.09
C GLU A 43 13.49 3.56 -0.05
N PHE A 44 12.91 3.00 -1.10
CA PHE A 44 12.59 1.59 -1.21
C PHE A 44 13.83 0.74 -1.49
N SER A 45 13.99 -0.33 -0.72
CA SER A 45 14.99 -1.38 -0.96
C SER A 45 14.55 -2.71 -0.35
N TYR A 46 15.24 -3.80 -0.69
CA TYR A 46 14.96 -5.10 -0.11
C TYR A 46 16.16 -6.03 -0.14
N ASP A 47 16.15 -7.01 0.77
CA ASP A 47 17.09 -8.12 0.83
C ASP A 47 16.31 -9.45 0.84
N ILE A 48 16.65 -10.35 -0.07
CA ILE A 48 16.11 -11.73 -0.05
C ILE A 48 16.85 -12.51 1.04
N ILE A 49 16.14 -12.81 2.13
CA ILE A 49 16.69 -13.55 3.27
C ILE A 49 16.79 -15.03 2.94
N LYS A 50 15.76 -15.58 2.30
CA LYS A 50 15.67 -17.00 2.02
C LYS A 50 14.78 -17.29 0.82
N VAL A 51 15.19 -18.26 0.00
CA VAL A 51 14.34 -18.88 -1.02
C VAL A 51 14.15 -20.35 -0.68
N THR A 52 12.90 -20.81 -0.70
CA THR A 52 12.53 -22.20 -0.43
C THR A 52 11.91 -22.78 -1.70
N TYR A 53 12.54 -23.85 -2.21
CA TYR A 53 12.05 -24.57 -3.38
C TYR A 53 11.37 -25.86 -2.93
N GLN A 54 10.12 -26.06 -3.36
CA GLN A 54 9.37 -27.28 -3.13
C GLN A 54 8.80 -27.82 -4.45
N GLU A 55 8.28 -29.03 -4.43
CA GLU A 55 7.75 -29.67 -5.64
C GLU A 55 6.63 -28.87 -6.29
N ASN A 56 5.73 -28.30 -5.46
CA ASN A 56 4.49 -27.64 -5.91
C ASN A 56 4.49 -26.11 -5.72
N TRP A 57 5.53 -25.52 -5.15
CA TRP A 57 5.63 -24.08 -4.92
C TRP A 57 7.06 -23.61 -4.68
N THR A 58 7.31 -22.34 -4.91
CA THR A 58 8.54 -21.63 -4.51
C THR A 58 8.13 -20.48 -3.57
N GLY A 59 8.87 -20.29 -2.50
CA GLY A 59 8.62 -19.21 -1.56
C GLY A 59 9.84 -18.34 -1.35
N TYR A 60 9.64 -17.03 -1.38
CA TYR A 60 10.64 -16.02 -1.05
C TYR A 60 10.30 -15.41 0.31
N HIS A 61 11.28 -15.33 1.19
CA HIS A 61 11.21 -14.58 2.43
C HIS A 61 12.15 -13.39 2.31
N ILE A 62 11.61 -12.19 2.42
CA ILE A 62 12.28 -10.95 2.03
C ILE A 62 12.12 -9.93 3.15
N LYS A 63 13.20 -9.22 3.50
CA LYS A 63 13.13 -8.00 4.30
C LYS A 63 13.04 -6.81 3.35
N MET A 64 11.94 -6.09 3.40
CA MET A 64 11.66 -4.92 2.57
C MET A 64 11.72 -3.65 3.41
N ILE A 65 12.49 -2.66 2.99
CA ILE A 65 12.43 -1.29 3.52
C ILE A 65 11.44 -0.53 2.65
N SER A 66 10.37 -0.02 3.28
CA SER A 66 9.33 0.73 2.57
C SER A 66 9.57 2.24 2.54
N GLY A 67 10.50 2.74 3.35
CA GLY A 67 10.92 4.13 3.46
C GLY A 67 10.79 4.67 4.89
N GLU A 68 11.18 5.92 5.11
CA GLU A 68 11.11 6.58 6.42
C GLU A 68 9.70 7.12 6.73
N TRP A 69 9.32 7.07 7.99
CA TRP A 69 8.15 7.77 8.53
C TRP A 69 8.56 8.67 9.69
N LEU A 70 8.22 9.95 9.57
CA LEU A 70 8.72 11.00 10.44
C LEU A 70 10.25 11.12 10.30
N ASP A 71 10.93 11.58 11.34
CA ASP A 71 12.39 11.67 11.37
C ASP A 71 12.93 11.29 12.76
N SER A 72 14.24 11.09 12.86
CA SER A 72 14.94 10.70 14.10
C SER A 72 14.85 11.72 15.24
N LYS A 73 14.25 12.89 15.02
CA LYS A 73 13.93 13.87 16.09
C LYS A 73 12.52 13.67 16.66
N LYS A 74 11.71 12.86 16.01
CA LYS A 74 10.31 12.58 16.37
C LYS A 74 10.09 11.17 16.87
N VAL A 75 10.78 10.19 16.26
CA VAL A 75 10.68 8.77 16.61
C VAL A 75 12.06 8.13 16.71
N ASP A 76 12.16 7.06 17.49
CA ASP A 76 13.40 6.29 17.66
C ASP A 76 13.77 5.43 16.44
N GLN A 77 12.77 4.97 15.68
CA GLN A 77 12.93 4.14 14.48
C GLN A 77 12.12 4.77 13.34
N ALA A 78 12.78 5.58 12.52
CA ALA A 78 12.12 6.25 11.39
C ALA A 78 12.01 5.35 10.16
N GLU A 79 13.00 4.47 9.91
CA GLU A 79 13.03 3.57 8.79
C GLU A 79 12.08 2.39 9.01
N TRP A 80 11.06 2.30 8.17
CA TRP A 80 10.08 1.22 8.22
C TRP A 80 10.49 0.06 7.36
N TRP A 81 10.57 -1.12 7.96
CA TRP A 81 10.83 -2.37 7.27
C TRP A 81 9.77 -3.43 7.59
N HIS A 82 9.61 -4.35 6.69
CA HIS A 82 8.57 -5.40 6.74
C HIS A 82 9.15 -6.71 6.27
N TYR A 83 8.67 -7.82 6.81
CA TYR A 83 8.85 -9.09 6.13
C TYR A 83 7.78 -9.23 5.06
N VAL A 84 8.21 -9.64 3.88
CA VAL A 84 7.34 -9.92 2.73
C VAL A 84 7.60 -11.36 2.29
N ASP A 85 6.57 -12.19 2.39
CA ASP A 85 6.61 -13.55 1.91
C ASP A 85 5.88 -13.62 0.58
N ILE A 86 6.56 -14.10 -0.47
CA ILE A 86 5.98 -14.31 -1.79
C ILE A 86 5.92 -15.79 -2.06
N ILE A 87 4.72 -16.33 -2.20
CA ILE A 87 4.46 -17.74 -2.46
C ILE A 87 3.98 -17.90 -3.90
N ILE A 88 4.78 -18.61 -4.69
CA ILE A 88 4.55 -18.83 -6.12
C ILE A 88 4.20 -20.31 -6.31
N PRO A 89 2.94 -20.65 -6.65
CA PRO A 89 2.61 -22.04 -6.97
C PRO A 89 3.25 -22.46 -8.28
N LYS A 90 3.56 -23.74 -8.42
CA LYS A 90 4.18 -24.30 -9.63
C LYS A 90 3.33 -24.07 -10.87
N GLN A 91 2.01 -24.14 -10.73
CA GLN A 91 1.05 -23.75 -11.75
C GLN A 91 0.49 -22.39 -11.35
N THR A 92 0.96 -21.33 -12.00
CA THR A 92 0.43 -19.99 -11.85
C THR A 92 -0.37 -19.66 -13.11
N THR A 93 -1.69 -19.72 -13.01
CA THR A 93 -2.60 -19.45 -14.14
C THR A 93 -3.25 -18.08 -14.04
N SER A 94 -3.27 -17.49 -12.82
CA SER A 94 -3.86 -16.18 -12.57
C SER A 94 -2.85 -15.05 -12.82
N SER A 95 -3.27 -14.02 -13.54
CA SER A 95 -2.55 -12.74 -13.62
C SER A 95 -2.85 -11.80 -12.46
N THR A 96 -3.67 -12.24 -11.49
CA THR A 96 -4.02 -11.49 -10.29
C THR A 96 -3.39 -12.17 -9.07
N GLY A 97 -2.56 -11.45 -8.33
CA GLY A 97 -2.01 -11.89 -7.05
C GLY A 97 -2.93 -11.52 -5.88
N ILE A 98 -2.70 -12.13 -4.73
CA ILE A 98 -3.42 -11.83 -3.49
C ILE A 98 -2.42 -11.31 -2.47
N ILE A 99 -2.70 -10.15 -1.87
CA ILE A 99 -1.90 -9.57 -0.79
C ILE A 99 -2.69 -9.65 0.51
N PHE A 100 -2.07 -10.25 1.53
CA PHE A 100 -2.55 -10.20 2.90
C PHE A 100 -1.69 -9.22 3.71
N ILE A 101 -2.35 -8.26 4.35
CA ILE A 101 -1.72 -7.28 5.23
C ILE A 101 -1.85 -7.79 6.66
N ASP A 102 -0.70 -8.06 7.28
CA ASP A 102 -0.64 -8.64 8.61
C ASP A 102 -0.02 -7.68 9.64
N GLY A 103 -0.25 -8.00 10.91
CA GLY A 103 0.40 -7.36 12.05
C GLY A 103 1.82 -7.88 12.25
N GLY A 104 2.26 -7.80 13.49
CA GLY A 104 3.58 -8.23 13.93
C GLY A 104 4.37 -7.11 14.57
N GLU A 105 5.56 -7.44 15.00
CA GLU A 105 6.48 -6.54 15.70
C GLU A 105 7.89 -6.65 15.14
N MET A 106 8.74 -5.66 15.42
CA MET A 106 10.14 -5.67 15.02
C MET A 106 10.94 -6.84 15.63
N SER A 107 10.51 -7.33 16.79
CA SER A 107 11.13 -8.47 17.49
C SER A 107 10.75 -9.83 16.94
N ASP A 108 9.75 -9.90 16.07
CA ASP A 108 9.28 -11.15 15.50
C ASP A 108 10.31 -11.77 14.58
N ASP A 109 10.52 -13.06 14.74
CA ASP A 109 11.49 -13.85 13.97
C ASP A 109 10.70 -14.75 13.00
N TYR A 110 10.34 -14.20 11.86
CA TYR A 110 9.52 -14.86 10.84
C TYR A 110 10.38 -15.64 9.85
N PHE A 111 10.85 -16.83 10.25
CA PHE A 111 11.58 -17.71 9.33
C PHE A 111 10.71 -18.77 8.65
N ARG A 112 9.40 -18.72 8.84
CA ARG A 112 8.52 -19.78 8.37
C ARG A 112 7.33 -19.20 7.59
N LEU A 113 7.28 -19.56 6.32
CA LEU A 113 6.13 -19.25 5.48
C LEU A 113 4.84 -19.86 6.03
N ASP A 114 3.74 -19.09 5.99
CA ASP A 114 2.45 -19.56 6.49
C ASP A 114 1.89 -20.72 5.66
N SER A 115 1.52 -21.80 6.35
CA SER A 115 1.02 -23.01 5.69
C SER A 115 -0.33 -22.81 5.01
N GLN A 116 -1.20 -21.95 5.54
CA GLN A 116 -2.49 -21.66 4.93
C GLN A 116 -2.32 -20.87 3.64
N SER A 117 -1.38 -19.91 3.62
CA SER A 117 -1.03 -19.15 2.41
C SER A 117 -0.45 -20.05 1.33
N ILE A 118 0.39 -21.03 1.70
CA ILE A 118 0.93 -22.03 0.77
C ILE A 118 -0.22 -22.86 0.17
N GLU A 119 -1.10 -23.38 1.01
CA GLU A 119 -2.26 -24.17 0.56
C GLU A 119 -3.18 -23.38 -0.35
N ASN A 120 -3.46 -22.13 0.02
CA ASN A 120 -4.29 -21.22 -0.77
C ASN A 120 -3.63 -20.91 -2.14
N ALA A 121 -2.32 -20.63 -2.17
CA ALA A 121 -1.61 -20.38 -3.42
C ALA A 121 -1.73 -21.57 -4.39
N ILE A 122 -1.52 -22.78 -3.90
CA ILE A 122 -1.63 -24.01 -4.69
C ILE A 122 -3.06 -24.22 -5.19
N LYS A 123 -4.07 -24.06 -4.30
CA LYS A 123 -5.48 -24.28 -4.66
C LYS A 123 -6.04 -23.28 -5.65
N THR A 124 -5.60 -22.02 -5.55
CA THR A 124 -6.08 -20.94 -6.41
C THR A 124 -5.21 -20.71 -7.65
N GLU A 125 -4.08 -21.41 -7.75
CA GLU A 125 -3.07 -21.20 -8.79
C GLU A 125 -2.67 -19.72 -8.93
N SER A 126 -2.68 -19.00 -7.81
CA SER A 126 -2.41 -17.57 -7.72
C SER A 126 -1.23 -17.30 -6.80
N VAL A 127 -0.45 -16.29 -7.13
CA VAL A 127 0.62 -15.81 -6.24
C VAL A 127 -0.01 -15.20 -4.98
N ILE A 128 0.53 -15.57 -3.82
CA ILE A 128 0.16 -14.98 -2.54
C ILE A 128 1.35 -14.21 -1.97
N VAL A 129 1.08 -13.02 -1.47
CA VAL A 129 2.04 -12.13 -0.82
C VAL A 129 1.54 -11.80 0.57
N ASN A 130 2.29 -12.16 1.60
CA ASN A 130 2.01 -11.75 2.98
C ASN A 130 2.95 -10.61 3.36
N VAL A 131 2.41 -9.52 3.92
CA VAL A 131 3.19 -8.36 4.36
C VAL A 131 2.96 -8.19 5.85
N SER A 132 3.97 -8.44 6.67
CA SER A 132 3.89 -8.36 8.12
C SER A 132 4.40 -7.02 8.66
N ASN A 133 4.20 -6.81 9.96
CA ASN A 133 4.61 -5.62 10.70
C ASN A 133 3.96 -4.34 10.15
N ILE A 134 2.65 -4.36 9.97
CA ILE A 134 1.82 -3.22 9.55
C ILE A 134 0.81 -2.88 10.67
N PRO A 135 0.93 -1.72 11.38
CA PRO A 135 2.00 -0.71 11.26
C PRO A 135 3.35 -1.25 11.75
N PHE A 136 4.43 -0.58 11.36
CA PHE A 136 5.76 -0.85 11.88
C PHE A 136 5.83 -0.47 13.36
N GLN A 137 6.15 -1.45 14.22
CA GLN A 137 6.03 -1.31 15.67
C GLN A 137 6.96 -2.26 16.44
N PRO A 138 7.22 -2.04 17.77
CA PRO A 138 6.83 -0.86 18.54
C PRO A 138 7.64 0.39 18.17
N LEU A 139 7.10 1.59 18.44
CA LEU A 139 7.82 2.86 18.26
C LEU A 139 7.79 3.71 19.54
N ASN A 140 8.86 4.47 19.78
CA ASN A 140 8.90 5.49 20.83
C ASN A 140 8.84 6.88 20.21
N PHE A 141 7.85 7.67 20.58
CA PHE A 141 7.80 9.08 20.17
C PHE A 141 8.58 9.93 21.16
N LEU A 142 9.66 10.58 20.70
CA LEU A 142 10.60 11.31 21.56
C LEU A 142 9.96 12.48 22.34
N ALA A 143 8.79 12.94 21.93
CA ALA A 143 8.01 13.96 22.62
C ALA A 143 6.97 13.38 23.59
N SER A 144 7.04 12.10 23.93
CA SER A 144 6.16 11.41 24.87
C SER A 144 6.93 10.93 26.08
N GLU A 145 6.27 10.91 27.25
CA GLU A 145 6.76 10.24 28.45
C GLU A 145 6.43 8.74 28.47
N GLN A 146 5.50 8.31 27.61
CA GLN A 146 5.15 6.90 27.43
C GLN A 146 6.17 6.26 26.50
N ASP A 147 6.72 5.15 26.92
CA ASP A 147 7.57 4.28 26.13
C ASP A 147 6.69 3.24 25.41
N SER A 148 7.11 2.86 24.22
CA SER A 148 6.48 1.79 23.41
C SER A 148 5.03 2.06 23.02
N PHE A 149 4.85 2.43 21.76
CA PHE A 149 3.55 2.57 21.12
C PHE A 149 3.35 1.49 20.08
N GLU A 150 2.23 0.80 20.20
CA GLU A 150 1.86 -0.30 19.31
C GLU A 150 0.42 -0.14 18.86
N GLU A 151 0.09 -0.75 17.74
CA GLU A 151 -1.28 -0.94 17.27
C GLU A 151 -2.11 0.36 17.29
N ASP A 152 -3.20 0.37 18.02
CA ASP A 152 -4.13 1.51 18.10
C ASP A 152 -3.55 2.68 18.90
N ASP A 153 -2.68 2.42 19.89
CA ASP A 153 -2.03 3.48 20.68
C ASP A 153 -1.08 4.30 19.81
N LEU A 154 -0.31 3.65 18.94
CA LEU A 154 0.54 4.32 17.95
C LEU A 154 -0.30 5.23 17.04
N ILE A 155 -1.40 4.69 16.50
CA ILE A 155 -2.28 5.42 15.60
C ILE A 155 -2.94 6.59 16.34
N ALA A 156 -3.47 6.36 17.53
CA ALA A 156 -4.15 7.37 18.33
C ALA A 156 -3.21 8.53 18.74
N PHE A 157 -1.99 8.20 19.17
CA PHE A 157 -0.98 9.21 19.50
C PHE A 157 -0.65 10.10 18.30
N ALA A 158 -0.36 9.49 17.16
CA ALA A 158 0.00 10.21 15.95
C ALA A 158 -1.16 11.08 15.41
N TRP A 159 -2.39 10.56 15.43
CA TRP A 159 -3.59 11.36 15.11
C TRP A 159 -3.79 12.53 16.07
N ASN A 160 -3.59 12.32 17.38
CA ASN A 160 -3.68 13.38 18.35
C ASN A 160 -2.64 14.49 18.10
N LYS A 161 -1.43 14.14 17.68
CA LYS A 161 -0.41 15.11 17.26
C LYS A 161 -0.88 15.91 16.04
N PHE A 162 -1.37 15.24 14.99
CA PHE A 162 -1.92 15.89 13.81
C PHE A 162 -3.03 16.88 14.16
N LEU A 163 -4.01 16.45 14.97
CA LEU A 163 -5.15 17.29 15.36
C LEU A 163 -4.71 18.48 16.22
N LYS A 164 -3.81 18.29 17.20
CA LYS A 164 -3.30 19.37 18.05
C LYS A 164 -2.48 20.41 17.30
N GLN A 165 -1.87 20.05 16.17
CA GLN A 165 -1.17 20.98 15.28
C GLN A 165 -2.12 21.76 14.36
N GLY A 166 -3.42 21.52 14.46
CA GLY A 166 -4.48 22.20 13.72
C GLY A 166 -4.89 21.48 12.42
N ALA A 167 -4.54 20.21 12.26
CA ALA A 167 -4.94 19.33 11.14
C ALA A 167 -4.64 19.95 9.76
N LYS A 168 -3.49 20.57 9.62
CA LYS A 168 -3.11 21.26 8.38
C LYS A 168 -2.44 20.28 7.41
N GLN A 169 -2.53 20.60 6.12
CA GLN A 169 -1.90 19.81 5.06
C GLN A 169 -0.41 19.53 5.29
N LYS A 170 0.34 20.49 5.84
CA LYS A 170 1.76 20.31 6.15
C LYS A 170 2.04 19.30 7.27
N ASP A 171 1.05 18.98 8.08
CA ASP A 171 1.17 18.13 9.26
C ASP A 171 0.67 16.69 8.99
N ILE A 172 0.27 16.37 7.73
CA ILE A 172 -0.23 15.04 7.33
C ILE A 172 0.80 13.93 7.53
N GLU A 173 2.08 14.29 7.61
CA GLU A 173 3.16 13.34 7.90
C GLU A 173 2.91 12.54 9.19
N TRP A 174 2.16 13.12 10.16
CA TRP A 174 1.79 12.44 11.40
C TRP A 174 0.74 11.34 11.24
N LEU A 175 0.13 11.21 10.08
CA LEU A 175 -0.89 10.19 9.84
C LEU A 175 -0.26 8.83 9.47
N PRO A 176 -0.30 7.81 10.35
CA PRO A 176 0.35 6.52 10.11
C PRO A 176 -0.23 5.80 8.89
N ARG A 177 -1.41 6.22 8.46
CA ARG A 177 -2.06 5.67 7.27
C ARG A 177 -1.23 5.85 6.00
N PHE A 178 -0.42 6.91 5.95
CA PHE A 178 0.46 7.20 4.83
C PHE A 178 1.57 6.14 4.68
N PRO A 179 2.43 5.90 5.69
CA PRO A 179 3.46 4.88 5.60
C PRO A 179 2.89 3.45 5.55
N MET A 180 1.74 3.17 6.20
CA MET A 180 1.08 1.86 6.08
C MET A 180 0.65 1.57 4.64
N THR A 181 0.03 2.54 3.96
CA THR A 181 -0.38 2.40 2.55
C THR A 181 0.83 2.30 1.63
N ARG A 182 1.86 3.13 1.84
CA ARG A 182 3.13 3.07 1.10
C ARG A 182 3.74 1.67 1.17
N ALA A 183 3.77 1.04 2.33
CA ALA A 183 4.34 -0.29 2.51
C ALA A 183 3.66 -1.32 1.59
N ILE A 184 2.35 -1.25 1.41
CA ILE A 184 1.62 -2.18 0.54
C ILE A 184 1.86 -1.87 -0.94
N VAL A 185 1.95 -0.60 -1.32
CA VAL A 185 2.32 -0.22 -2.70
C VAL A 185 3.72 -0.75 -3.02
N ARG A 186 4.71 -0.60 -2.10
CA ARG A 186 6.06 -1.14 -2.29
C ARG A 186 6.09 -2.67 -2.31
N ALA A 187 5.24 -3.34 -1.54
CA ALA A 187 5.11 -4.79 -1.60
C ALA A 187 4.57 -5.28 -2.96
N MET A 188 3.67 -4.52 -3.60
CA MET A 188 3.24 -4.80 -4.98
C MET A 188 4.38 -4.59 -5.99
N ASP A 189 5.18 -3.53 -5.82
CA ASP A 189 6.35 -3.26 -6.66
C ASP A 189 7.35 -4.42 -6.55
N LEU A 190 7.70 -4.80 -5.31
CA LEU A 190 8.58 -5.92 -5.00
C LEU A 190 8.08 -7.24 -5.59
N ALA A 191 6.79 -7.56 -5.37
CA ALA A 191 6.21 -8.79 -5.87
C ALA A 191 6.30 -8.88 -7.39
N GLN A 192 5.97 -7.81 -8.11
CA GLN A 192 6.08 -7.77 -9.57
C GLN A 192 7.53 -7.92 -10.04
N GLU A 193 8.50 -7.31 -9.35
CA GLU A 193 9.92 -7.44 -9.68
C GLU A 193 10.42 -8.89 -9.51
N ILE A 194 10.13 -9.54 -8.37
CA ILE A 194 10.51 -10.94 -8.10
C ILE A 194 9.84 -11.89 -9.08
N LEU A 195 8.57 -11.65 -9.40
CA LEU A 195 7.81 -12.50 -10.33
C LEU A 195 8.33 -12.41 -11.76
N LEU A 196 8.72 -11.21 -12.22
CA LEU A 196 9.34 -11.04 -13.53
C LEU A 196 10.67 -11.79 -13.65
N GLN A 197 11.45 -11.90 -12.58
CA GLN A 197 12.69 -12.71 -12.54
C GLN A 197 12.41 -14.22 -12.68
N ASN A 198 11.16 -14.65 -12.45
CA ASN A 198 10.68 -16.02 -12.57
C ASN A 198 9.81 -16.23 -13.82
N ASP A 199 9.83 -15.32 -14.81
CA ASP A 199 9.01 -15.36 -16.02
C ASP A 199 7.48 -15.37 -15.76
N ILE A 200 7.05 -14.85 -14.59
CA ILE A 200 5.64 -14.78 -14.18
C ILE A 200 5.18 -13.32 -14.23
N GLN A 201 4.03 -13.08 -14.83
CA GLN A 201 3.45 -11.75 -14.93
C GLN A 201 2.16 -11.65 -14.10
N VAL A 202 2.24 -10.97 -12.96
CA VAL A 202 1.07 -10.54 -12.20
C VAL A 202 0.82 -9.05 -12.49
N LYS A 203 -0.38 -8.73 -12.98
CA LYS A 203 -0.77 -7.37 -13.37
C LYS A 203 -1.52 -6.65 -12.27
N ASP A 204 -2.37 -7.38 -11.58
CA ASP A 204 -3.37 -6.86 -10.65
C ASP A 204 -3.29 -7.60 -9.31
N PHE A 205 -3.88 -6.97 -8.27
CA PHE A 205 -3.90 -7.54 -6.93
C PHE A 205 -5.29 -7.46 -6.29
N VAL A 206 -5.62 -8.48 -5.52
CA VAL A 206 -6.65 -8.42 -4.48
C VAL A 206 -5.94 -8.15 -3.16
N VAL A 207 -6.36 -7.12 -2.43
CA VAL A 207 -5.72 -6.74 -1.17
C VAL A 207 -6.66 -6.99 0.00
N SER A 208 -6.19 -7.69 1.01
CA SER A 208 -6.94 -8.07 2.21
C SER A 208 -6.19 -7.71 3.48
N GLY A 209 -6.94 -7.43 4.53
CA GLY A 209 -6.41 -7.17 5.86
C GLY A 209 -7.52 -7.01 6.88
N ALA A 210 -7.20 -7.18 8.17
CA ALA A 210 -8.17 -7.06 9.24
C ALA A 210 -8.02 -5.74 10.01
N SER A 211 -9.15 -5.17 10.47
CA SER A 211 -9.20 -3.98 11.30
C SER A 211 -8.44 -2.81 10.64
N LYS A 212 -7.44 -2.23 11.29
CA LYS A 212 -6.60 -1.16 10.74
C LYS A 212 -5.88 -1.55 9.44
N ARG A 213 -5.60 -2.84 9.23
CA ARG A 213 -5.03 -3.37 7.98
C ARG A 213 -6.10 -3.44 6.87
N GLY A 214 -7.36 -3.70 7.22
CA GLY A 214 -8.49 -3.56 6.30
C GLY A 214 -8.70 -2.11 5.85
N TRP A 215 -8.51 -1.14 6.75
CA TRP A 215 -8.47 0.27 6.37
C TRP A 215 -7.29 0.55 5.41
N THR A 216 -6.12 -0.03 5.67
CA THR A 216 -4.97 0.09 4.75
C THR A 216 -5.28 -0.50 3.37
N ALA A 217 -6.02 -1.61 3.28
CA ALA A 217 -6.47 -2.15 1.99
C ALA A 217 -7.35 -1.15 1.23
N TRP A 218 -8.28 -0.48 1.89
CA TRP A 218 -9.09 0.59 1.30
C TRP A 218 -8.25 1.74 0.76
N THR A 219 -7.30 2.25 1.56
CA THR A 219 -6.46 3.39 1.14
C THR A 219 -5.49 3.00 0.02
N THR A 220 -5.02 1.75 0.00
CA THR A 220 -4.20 1.23 -1.11
C THR A 220 -4.99 1.22 -2.42
N ALA A 221 -6.23 0.72 -2.39
CA ALA A 221 -7.10 0.71 -3.58
C ALA A 221 -7.44 2.12 -4.08
N ALA A 222 -7.47 3.11 -3.20
CA ALA A 222 -7.74 4.50 -3.57
C ALA A 222 -6.57 5.17 -4.30
N VAL A 223 -5.35 4.64 -4.20
CA VAL A 223 -4.14 5.28 -4.74
C VAL A 223 -3.38 4.43 -5.75
N ASP A 224 -3.74 3.16 -5.93
CA ASP A 224 -3.03 2.26 -6.85
C ASP A 224 -4.01 1.45 -7.71
N ASN A 225 -4.00 1.72 -8.99
CA ASN A 225 -4.90 1.11 -9.99
C ASN A 225 -4.65 -0.39 -10.20
N ARG A 226 -3.55 -0.94 -9.70
CA ARG A 226 -3.29 -2.40 -9.71
C ARG A 226 -4.20 -3.14 -8.73
N VAL A 227 -4.81 -2.46 -7.77
CA VAL A 227 -5.78 -3.08 -6.85
C VAL A 227 -7.14 -3.20 -7.53
N LYS A 228 -7.56 -4.42 -7.86
CA LYS A 228 -8.83 -4.70 -8.53
C LYS A 228 -9.96 -5.03 -7.58
N ALA A 229 -9.63 -5.53 -6.39
CA ALA A 229 -10.60 -5.80 -5.34
C ALA A 229 -9.95 -5.67 -3.97
N VAL A 230 -10.77 -5.35 -2.98
CA VAL A 230 -10.38 -5.32 -1.57
C VAL A 230 -11.27 -6.25 -0.75
N VAL A 231 -10.65 -6.92 0.23
CA VAL A 231 -11.36 -7.76 1.21
C VAL A 231 -11.02 -7.22 2.60
N PRO A 232 -11.59 -6.08 3.01
CA PRO A 232 -11.37 -5.51 4.33
C PRO A 232 -12.17 -6.30 5.36
N MET A 233 -11.49 -6.90 6.32
CA MET A 233 -12.13 -7.69 7.37
C MET A 233 -12.27 -6.87 8.65
N VAL A 234 -13.39 -7.04 9.33
CA VAL A 234 -13.70 -6.45 10.66
C VAL A 234 -13.39 -4.95 10.76
N ILE A 235 -13.68 -4.21 9.70
CA ILE A 235 -13.58 -2.75 9.62
C ILE A 235 -14.78 -2.20 8.86
N ASP A 236 -15.68 -1.55 9.56
CA ASP A 236 -16.83 -0.86 8.97
C ASP A 236 -16.56 0.65 8.95
N MET A 237 -16.48 1.20 7.75
CA MET A 237 -16.22 2.63 7.52
C MET A 237 -17.41 3.35 6.87
N LEU A 238 -18.55 2.66 6.72
CA LEU A 238 -19.64 3.14 5.88
C LEU A 238 -20.59 4.12 6.60
N ASN A 239 -20.59 4.19 7.93
CA ASN A 239 -21.49 5.05 8.70
C ASN A 239 -20.79 5.63 9.93
N LEU A 240 -19.76 6.45 9.70
CA LEU A 240 -18.98 7.09 10.76
C LEU A 240 -19.63 8.36 11.34
N VAL A 241 -20.68 8.89 10.71
CA VAL A 241 -21.45 10.03 11.20
C VAL A 241 -22.76 9.51 11.74
N PRO A 242 -23.08 9.72 13.03
CA PRO A 242 -24.34 9.33 13.62
C PRO A 242 -25.52 10.14 13.08
#